data_ff23eac7b583eb0cb21a21b344ef74d3
#
_entry.id   ff23eac7b583eb0cb21a21b344ef74d3
#
_cell.length_a   1.000
_cell.length_b   1.000
_cell.length_c   1.000
_cell.angle_alpha   90.00
_cell.angle_beta   90.00
_cell.angle_gamma   90.00
#
_symmetry.space_group_name_H-M   'P 1'
#
loop_
_entity.id
_entity.type
_entity.pdbx_description
1 polymer ?
#
loop_
_entity_poly.entity_id
_entity_poly.type
_entity_poly.pdbx_seq_one_letter_code
_entity_poly.pdbx_strand_id
1 'polypeptide(L)'
;MSEPANSPSPSAKAAVRWPAEAIWQAVVPSLPAFTVEVLPQIDSTNSELMRRCRAAAGAASPPPPEAILLVAEHQSAGRGRMGRNWHSAAGSSLTFSLGLPLQPADWSGLSLAVGVSLADSLAPQTQKGDQLQLKWPNDLWFKGCKLGGILVETASWGEQRYVVIGVGLNVMTPAQSFETPAQSGMPPGVAATSLQALWPGVDAPWALQAVAAPLVAAMLAFEREGFAPFQARFAARDALAGRAVRLSDGTEGSACGVGPHGALRLQTAAGMRDISSQEVSVRPLTAAQPSFATVGTNRL
;
A
#
# COMPACT_ATOMS: atom_id res chain seq x y z
N MET A 1 -33.73 -2.61 51.40
CA MET A 1 -32.42 -3.16 50.99
C MET A 1 -32.60 -3.53 49.53
N SER A 2 -32.08 -2.67 48.65
CA SER A 2 -32.19 -2.85 47.18
C SER A 2 -30.84 -3.37 46.68
N GLU A 3 -30.85 -4.51 46.01
CA GLU A 3 -29.66 -5.07 45.34
C GLU A 3 -29.16 -4.16 44.22
N PRO A 4 -27.84 -4.00 44.07
CA PRO A 4 -27.29 -3.27 42.93
C PRO A 4 -27.36 -4.15 41.68
N ALA A 5 -27.95 -3.58 40.60
CA ALA A 5 -27.99 -4.19 39.30
C ALA A 5 -26.57 -4.44 38.76
N ASN A 6 -26.30 -5.70 38.44
CA ASN A 6 -25.06 -6.18 37.82
C ASN A 6 -25.03 -5.71 36.36
N SER A 7 -24.20 -4.70 36.07
CA SER A 7 -23.95 -4.25 34.67
C SER A 7 -23.19 -5.34 33.93
N PRO A 8 -23.58 -5.71 32.69
CA PRO A 8 -22.84 -6.71 31.93
C PRO A 8 -21.45 -6.20 31.59
N SER A 9 -20.44 -7.00 31.93
CA SER A 9 -19.04 -6.78 31.51
C SER A 9 -18.97 -6.65 30.00
N PRO A 10 -18.10 -5.77 29.45
CA PRO A 10 -17.90 -5.64 28.01
C PRO A 10 -17.47 -7.00 27.46
N SER A 11 -18.23 -7.52 26.52
CA SER A 11 -17.96 -8.75 25.78
C SER A 11 -16.51 -8.70 25.25
N ALA A 12 -15.65 -9.60 25.71
CA ALA A 12 -14.31 -9.77 25.18
C ALA A 12 -14.42 -10.02 23.67
N LYS A 13 -13.94 -9.09 22.85
CA LYS A 13 -13.86 -9.26 21.41
C LYS A 13 -13.08 -10.57 21.14
N ALA A 14 -13.68 -11.50 20.43
CA ALA A 14 -13.03 -12.75 20.07
C ALA A 14 -11.68 -12.44 19.40
N ALA A 15 -10.62 -13.12 19.85
CA ALA A 15 -9.28 -12.94 19.26
C ALA A 15 -9.31 -13.23 17.76
N VAL A 16 -8.72 -12.36 16.96
CA VAL A 16 -8.63 -12.52 15.50
C VAL A 16 -7.81 -13.77 15.19
N ARG A 17 -8.37 -14.66 14.40
CA ARG A 17 -7.69 -15.88 13.96
C ARG A 17 -6.94 -15.63 12.65
N TRP A 18 -5.64 -15.46 12.74
CA TRP A 18 -4.79 -15.22 11.58
C TRP A 18 -4.38 -16.53 10.89
N PRO A 19 -4.31 -16.56 9.54
CA PRO A 19 -3.96 -17.77 8.77
C PRO A 19 -2.44 -18.00 8.68
N ALA A 20 -1.69 -17.77 9.77
CA ALA A 20 -0.23 -17.77 9.78
C ALA A 20 0.36 -19.10 9.29
N GLU A 21 -0.19 -20.22 9.75
CA GLU A 21 0.25 -21.57 9.33
C GLU A 21 0.00 -21.81 7.84
N ALA A 22 -1.19 -21.48 7.34
CA ALA A 22 -1.53 -21.67 5.92
C ALA A 22 -0.64 -20.81 5.00
N ILE A 23 -0.30 -19.58 5.43
CA ILE A 23 0.64 -18.71 4.70
C ILE A 23 2.04 -19.32 4.73
N TRP A 24 2.51 -19.76 5.90
CA TRP A 24 3.81 -20.38 6.04
C TRP A 24 3.97 -21.61 5.14
N GLN A 25 2.99 -22.52 5.17
CA GLN A 25 2.96 -23.72 4.31
C GLN A 25 2.98 -23.37 2.81
N ALA A 26 2.32 -22.31 2.40
CA ALA A 26 2.28 -21.86 1.01
C ALA A 26 3.61 -21.23 0.53
N VAL A 27 4.38 -20.61 1.44
CA VAL A 27 5.59 -19.85 1.10
C VAL A 27 6.86 -20.69 1.24
N VAL A 28 6.97 -21.52 2.27
CA VAL A 28 8.18 -22.31 2.60
C VAL A 28 8.77 -23.11 1.43
N PRO A 29 7.98 -23.70 0.51
CA PRO A 29 8.55 -24.41 -0.64
C PRO A 29 9.42 -23.55 -1.55
N SER A 30 9.14 -22.22 -1.63
CA SER A 30 9.91 -21.26 -2.45
C SER A 30 10.88 -20.41 -1.62
N LEU A 31 10.69 -20.33 -0.30
CA LEU A 31 11.49 -19.53 0.62
C LEU A 31 11.64 -20.24 1.98
N PRO A 32 12.55 -21.23 2.11
CA PRO A 32 12.60 -22.16 3.25
C PRO A 32 12.79 -21.51 4.63
N ALA A 33 13.48 -20.38 4.73
CA ALA A 33 13.72 -19.65 5.99
C ALA A 33 12.64 -18.60 6.26
N PHE A 34 11.42 -18.78 5.75
CA PHE A 34 10.33 -17.83 5.93
C PHE A 34 9.60 -18.04 7.25
N THR A 35 9.27 -16.95 7.94
CA THR A 35 8.48 -16.96 9.17
C THR A 35 7.28 -15.99 9.09
N VAL A 36 6.24 -16.28 9.88
CA VAL A 36 5.06 -15.42 10.02
C VAL A 36 4.89 -15.07 11.48
N GLU A 37 4.87 -13.78 11.78
CA GLU A 37 4.68 -13.27 13.14
C GLU A 37 3.48 -12.32 13.18
N VAL A 38 2.62 -12.47 14.18
CA VAL A 38 1.45 -11.62 14.41
C VAL A 38 1.54 -10.96 15.77
N LEU A 39 1.50 -9.64 15.80
CA LEU A 39 1.54 -8.86 17.02
C LEU A 39 0.20 -8.13 17.24
N PRO A 40 -0.31 -8.10 18.48
CA PRO A 40 -1.53 -7.34 18.78
C PRO A 40 -1.31 -5.84 18.61
N GLN A 41 -0.12 -5.33 18.95
CA GLN A 41 0.21 -3.92 18.81
C GLN A 41 1.72 -3.71 18.64
N ILE A 42 2.09 -2.73 17.82
CA ILE A 42 3.45 -2.21 17.70
C ILE A 42 3.41 -0.75 17.22
N ASP A 43 4.54 -0.04 17.25
CA ASP A 43 4.65 1.29 16.67
C ASP A 43 4.45 1.24 15.13
N SER A 44 5.26 0.44 14.43
CA SER A 44 5.17 0.22 12.98
C SER A 44 5.87 -1.08 12.62
N THR A 45 5.22 -1.93 11.81
CA THR A 45 5.81 -3.17 11.29
C THR A 45 7.07 -2.92 10.46
N ASN A 46 7.09 -1.86 9.64
CA ASN A 46 8.30 -1.46 8.91
C ASN A 46 9.42 -1.04 9.87
N SER A 47 9.13 -0.19 10.84
CA SER A 47 10.14 0.29 11.80
C SER A 47 10.74 -0.86 12.60
N GLU A 48 9.93 -1.82 12.98
CA GLU A 48 10.39 -3.01 13.70
C GLU A 48 11.34 -3.86 12.86
N LEU A 49 10.95 -4.22 11.64
CA LEU A 49 11.83 -5.02 10.78
C LEU A 49 13.13 -4.27 10.43
N MET A 50 13.06 -2.96 10.25
CA MET A 50 14.27 -2.13 10.07
C MET A 50 15.14 -2.09 11.31
N ARG A 51 14.57 -2.10 12.54
CA ARG A 51 15.32 -2.19 13.80
C ARG A 51 16.01 -3.55 13.93
N ARG A 52 15.28 -4.65 13.68
CA ARG A 52 15.80 -6.02 13.73
C ARG A 52 16.97 -6.19 12.73
N CYS A 53 16.78 -5.71 11.51
CA CYS A 53 17.81 -5.74 10.49
C CYS A 53 19.08 -5.01 10.95
N ARG A 54 18.97 -3.78 11.45
CA ARG A 54 20.13 -3.00 11.93
C ARG A 54 20.82 -3.63 13.14
N ALA A 55 20.05 -4.14 14.08
CA ALA A 55 20.59 -4.81 15.26
C ALA A 55 21.38 -6.08 14.89
N ALA A 56 20.85 -6.88 14.00
CA ALA A 56 21.51 -8.08 13.53
C ALA A 56 22.75 -7.77 12.68
N ALA A 57 22.67 -6.78 11.77
CA ALA A 57 23.80 -6.36 10.94
C ALA A 57 24.96 -5.77 11.77
N GLY A 58 24.71 -5.24 12.94
CA GLY A 58 25.71 -4.71 13.88
C GLY A 58 26.38 -5.78 14.75
N ALA A 59 25.97 -7.04 14.68
CA ALA A 59 26.59 -8.13 15.44
C ALA A 59 27.97 -8.48 14.90
N ALA A 60 28.88 -8.94 15.77
CA ALA A 60 30.23 -9.36 15.39
C ALA A 60 30.23 -10.54 14.38
N SER A 61 29.19 -11.38 14.41
CA SER A 61 28.91 -12.45 13.44
C SER A 61 27.41 -12.42 13.14
N PRO A 62 26.98 -11.60 12.17
CA PRO A 62 25.56 -11.47 11.87
C PRO A 62 25.01 -12.80 11.32
N PRO A 63 23.85 -13.27 11.85
CA PRO A 63 23.18 -14.44 11.26
C PRO A 63 22.73 -14.11 9.84
N PRO A 64 22.47 -15.10 8.98
CA PRO A 64 21.91 -14.82 7.66
C PRO A 64 20.55 -14.09 7.82
N PRO A 65 20.24 -13.14 6.94
CA PRO A 65 18.96 -12.44 6.99
C PRO A 65 17.81 -13.38 6.69
N GLU A 66 16.85 -13.45 7.60
CA GLU A 66 15.65 -14.29 7.45
C GLU A 66 14.54 -13.51 6.76
N ALA A 67 13.73 -14.24 5.99
CA ALA A 67 12.52 -13.68 5.42
C ALA A 67 11.37 -13.77 6.45
N ILE A 68 10.69 -12.65 6.69
CA ILE A 68 9.65 -12.55 7.70
C ILE A 68 8.44 -11.76 7.21
N LEU A 69 7.23 -12.28 7.46
CA LEU A 69 5.98 -11.57 7.35
C LEU A 69 5.53 -11.15 8.74
N LEU A 70 5.70 -9.87 9.07
CA LEU A 70 5.28 -9.29 10.34
C LEU A 70 3.95 -8.57 10.18
N VAL A 71 2.94 -9.03 10.90
CA VAL A 71 1.58 -8.47 10.92
C VAL A 71 1.33 -7.75 12.23
N ALA A 72 0.63 -6.63 12.21
CA ALA A 72 0.16 -5.95 13.41
C ALA A 72 -1.34 -5.70 13.35
N GLU A 73 -2.07 -6.05 14.42
CA GLU A 73 -3.50 -5.72 14.53
C GLU A 73 -3.71 -4.21 14.72
N HIS A 74 -2.75 -3.56 15.41
CA HIS A 74 -2.74 -2.11 15.59
C HIS A 74 -1.31 -1.55 15.51
N GLN A 75 -1.15 -0.45 14.79
CA GLN A 75 0.08 0.36 14.78
C GLN A 75 -0.16 1.71 15.45
N SER A 76 0.59 2.01 16.52
CA SER A 76 0.48 3.29 17.25
C SER A 76 1.18 4.46 16.53
N ALA A 77 2.14 4.17 15.65
CA ALA A 77 2.91 5.14 14.87
C ALA A 77 3.15 4.64 13.45
N GLY A 78 2.07 4.19 12.75
CA GLY A 78 2.14 3.70 11.39
C GLY A 78 2.71 4.75 10.44
N ARG A 79 3.51 4.32 9.47
CA ARG A 79 4.27 5.19 8.58
C ARG A 79 3.85 5.05 7.11
N GLY A 80 3.83 6.17 6.42
CA GLY A 80 3.75 6.27 4.98
C GLY A 80 4.95 7.00 4.40
N ARG A 81 4.99 7.17 3.09
CA ARG A 81 6.06 7.92 2.39
C ARG A 81 6.07 9.39 2.81
N MET A 82 7.26 10.01 2.70
CA MET A 82 7.47 11.45 2.96
C MET A 82 7.02 11.87 4.37
N GLY A 83 7.22 11.02 5.38
CA GLY A 83 6.88 11.30 6.77
C GLY A 83 5.38 11.32 7.09
N ARG A 84 4.51 10.91 6.18
CA ARG A 84 3.07 10.83 6.45
C ARG A 84 2.75 9.71 7.43
N ASN A 85 1.69 9.89 8.20
CA ASN A 85 1.20 8.86 9.09
C ASN A 85 0.27 7.89 8.35
N TRP A 86 0.32 6.62 8.74
CA TRP A 86 -0.67 5.60 8.41
C TRP A 86 -1.50 5.29 9.65
N HIS A 87 -2.80 5.53 9.57
CA HIS A 87 -3.71 5.22 10.67
C HIS A 87 -4.22 3.79 10.54
N SER A 88 -4.12 3.02 11.61
CA SER A 88 -4.62 1.64 11.68
C SER A 88 -5.48 1.45 12.92
N ALA A 89 -6.47 0.57 12.80
CA ALA A 89 -7.26 0.12 13.93
C ALA A 89 -7.56 -1.38 13.79
N ALA A 90 -7.54 -2.08 14.90
CA ALA A 90 -7.81 -3.51 14.95
C ALA A 90 -9.16 -3.86 14.29
N GLY A 91 -9.11 -4.77 13.31
CA GLY A 91 -10.26 -5.19 12.51
C GLY A 91 -10.68 -4.21 11.40
N SER A 92 -10.21 -2.96 11.42
CA SER A 92 -10.57 -1.96 10.39
C SER A 92 -9.49 -1.78 9.32
N SER A 93 -8.28 -2.27 9.56
CA SER A 93 -7.18 -2.24 8.61
C SER A 93 -6.36 -3.52 8.67
N LEU A 94 -5.76 -3.89 7.55
CA LEU A 94 -4.69 -4.86 7.46
C LEU A 94 -3.37 -4.11 7.36
N THR A 95 -2.46 -4.32 8.32
CA THR A 95 -1.11 -3.75 8.30
C THR A 95 -0.08 -4.85 8.51
N PHE A 96 0.83 -4.98 7.55
CA PHE A 96 1.93 -5.93 7.61
C PHE A 96 3.16 -5.42 6.88
N SER A 97 4.30 -6.02 7.18
CA SER A 97 5.55 -5.82 6.45
C SER A 97 6.15 -7.17 6.09
N LEU A 98 6.54 -7.32 4.82
CA LEU A 98 7.37 -8.42 4.34
C LEU A 98 8.82 -7.93 4.35
N GLY A 99 9.66 -8.56 5.17
CA GLY A 99 11.11 -8.33 5.18
C GLY A 99 11.82 -9.52 4.57
N LEU A 100 12.73 -9.30 3.64
CA LEU A 100 13.51 -10.38 3.02
C LEU A 100 14.81 -9.84 2.37
N PRO A 101 15.85 -10.69 2.25
CA PRO A 101 17.01 -10.35 1.43
C PRO A 101 16.60 -10.38 -0.05
N LEU A 102 16.98 -9.36 -0.81
CA LEU A 102 16.85 -9.29 -2.27
C LEU A 102 18.05 -8.58 -2.88
N GLN A 103 18.44 -9.00 -4.07
CA GLN A 103 19.55 -8.42 -4.83
C GLN A 103 19.19 -8.23 -6.32
N PRO A 104 18.11 -7.50 -6.65
CA PRO A 104 17.79 -7.22 -8.04
C PRO A 104 18.87 -6.33 -8.66
N ALA A 105 19.11 -6.50 -9.96
CA ALA A 105 20.03 -5.62 -10.71
C ALA A 105 19.58 -4.14 -10.73
N ASP A 106 18.24 -3.92 -10.68
CA ASP A 106 17.63 -2.59 -10.58
C ASP A 106 16.43 -2.64 -9.61
N TRP A 107 16.41 -1.73 -8.65
CA TRP A 107 15.34 -1.59 -7.66
C TRP A 107 14.14 -0.77 -8.16
N SER A 108 14.30 -0.13 -9.31
CA SER A 108 13.28 0.74 -9.88
C SER A 108 12.01 -0.04 -10.21
N GLY A 109 10.85 0.52 -9.85
CA GLY A 109 9.56 -0.14 -10.08
C GLY A 109 9.15 -1.17 -9.03
N LEU A 110 9.97 -1.47 -8.00
CA LEU A 110 9.63 -2.46 -6.97
C LEU A 110 8.27 -2.17 -6.31
N SER A 111 8.01 -0.93 -5.91
CA SER A 111 6.72 -0.56 -5.30
C SER A 111 5.54 -0.79 -6.26
N LEU A 112 5.74 -0.62 -7.56
CA LEU A 112 4.72 -0.89 -8.58
C LEU A 112 4.50 -2.39 -8.74
N ALA A 113 5.56 -3.20 -8.73
CA ALA A 113 5.47 -4.67 -8.77
C ALA A 113 4.70 -5.21 -7.56
N VAL A 114 4.96 -4.68 -6.37
CA VAL A 114 4.16 -4.97 -5.15
C VAL A 114 2.69 -4.62 -5.38
N GLY A 115 2.40 -3.41 -5.87
CA GLY A 115 1.04 -2.97 -6.16
C GLY A 115 0.31 -3.89 -7.15
N VAL A 116 1.00 -4.29 -8.23
CA VAL A 116 0.47 -5.25 -9.21
C VAL A 116 0.14 -6.59 -8.54
N SER A 117 1.06 -7.13 -7.75
CA SER A 117 0.82 -8.40 -7.04
C SER A 117 -0.40 -8.32 -6.12
N LEU A 118 -0.52 -7.26 -5.31
CA LEU A 118 -1.65 -7.06 -4.43
C LEU A 118 -2.97 -6.92 -5.20
N ALA A 119 -2.99 -6.11 -6.26
CA ALA A 119 -4.19 -5.89 -7.06
C ALA A 119 -4.66 -7.17 -7.76
N ASP A 120 -3.74 -7.98 -8.30
CA ASP A 120 -4.08 -9.22 -8.98
C ASP A 120 -4.54 -10.31 -8.00
N SER A 121 -3.95 -10.37 -6.81
CA SER A 121 -4.35 -11.33 -5.76
C SER A 121 -5.74 -11.05 -5.22
N LEU A 122 -6.14 -9.77 -5.17
CA LEU A 122 -7.46 -9.35 -4.74
C LEU A 122 -8.49 -9.32 -5.89
N ALA A 123 -8.05 -9.26 -7.15
CA ALA A 123 -8.89 -9.11 -8.34
C ALA A 123 -9.80 -10.30 -8.71
N PRO A 124 -9.49 -11.59 -8.38
CA PRO A 124 -10.38 -12.70 -8.74
C PRO A 124 -11.81 -12.54 -8.25
N GLN A 125 -12.03 -11.60 -7.34
CA GLN A 125 -13.31 -11.33 -6.70
C GLN A 125 -14.03 -10.10 -7.28
N THR A 126 -13.42 -9.38 -8.24
CA THR A 126 -14.07 -8.20 -8.84
C THR A 126 -15.07 -8.59 -9.92
N GLN A 127 -16.25 -8.02 -9.87
CA GLN A 127 -17.21 -8.08 -10.97
C GLN A 127 -16.65 -7.29 -12.17
N LYS A 128 -17.03 -7.70 -13.40
CA LYS A 128 -16.64 -7.02 -14.64
C LYS A 128 -16.97 -5.52 -14.56
N GLY A 129 -15.93 -4.68 -14.61
CA GLY A 129 -16.07 -3.21 -14.57
C GLY A 129 -15.53 -2.52 -13.31
N ASP A 130 -15.38 -3.24 -12.20
CA ASP A 130 -14.86 -2.69 -10.94
C ASP A 130 -13.44 -3.21 -10.68
N GLN A 131 -12.46 -2.71 -11.43
CA GLN A 131 -11.08 -3.12 -11.24
C GLN A 131 -10.38 -2.28 -10.17
N LEU A 132 -9.58 -2.96 -9.33
CA LEU A 132 -8.58 -2.28 -8.51
C LEU A 132 -7.58 -1.57 -9.42
N GLN A 133 -7.34 -0.31 -9.15
CA GLN A 133 -6.40 0.53 -9.87
C GLN A 133 -5.15 0.78 -9.04
N LEU A 134 -4.07 1.11 -9.73
CA LEU A 134 -2.79 1.46 -9.14
C LEU A 134 -2.50 2.93 -9.44
N LYS A 135 -2.38 3.73 -8.40
CA LYS A 135 -1.94 5.12 -8.57
C LYS A 135 -0.45 5.21 -8.28
N TRP A 136 0.31 5.58 -9.27
CA TRP A 136 1.74 5.85 -9.14
C TRP A 136 2.01 6.86 -8.00
N PRO A 137 3.05 6.63 -7.16
CA PRO A 137 4.00 5.55 -7.25
C PRO A 137 3.70 4.33 -6.35
N ASN A 138 2.69 4.36 -5.47
CA ASN A 138 2.61 3.38 -4.37
C ASN A 138 1.21 3.19 -3.77
N ASP A 139 0.15 3.65 -4.41
CA ASP A 139 -1.20 3.57 -3.84
C ASP A 139 -2.08 2.57 -4.60
N LEU A 140 -2.86 1.79 -3.86
CA LEU A 140 -3.99 1.04 -4.40
C LEU A 140 -5.24 1.92 -4.35
N TRP A 141 -5.97 1.95 -5.47
CA TRP A 141 -7.15 2.77 -5.63
C TRP A 141 -8.35 1.96 -6.11
N PHE A 142 -9.54 2.45 -5.77
CA PHE A 142 -10.79 1.95 -6.29
C PHE A 142 -11.76 3.13 -6.47
N LYS A 143 -12.33 3.27 -7.68
CA LYS A 143 -13.27 4.36 -8.05
C LYS A 143 -12.79 5.76 -7.63
N GLY A 144 -11.51 6.05 -7.83
CA GLY A 144 -10.91 7.34 -7.49
C GLY A 144 -10.60 7.55 -6.00
N CYS A 145 -10.86 6.58 -5.14
CA CYS A 145 -10.59 6.61 -3.71
C CYS A 145 -9.41 5.70 -3.34
N LYS A 146 -8.67 6.07 -2.31
CA LYS A 146 -7.51 5.31 -1.83
C LYS A 146 -7.97 4.12 -0.98
N LEU A 147 -7.60 2.92 -1.41
CA LEU A 147 -7.80 1.67 -0.69
C LEU A 147 -6.64 1.35 0.25
N GLY A 148 -5.41 1.63 -0.19
CA GLY A 148 -4.22 1.26 0.56
C GLY A 148 -2.96 1.94 0.05
N GLY A 149 -1.85 1.69 0.75
CA GLY A 149 -0.54 2.23 0.40
C GLY A 149 0.59 1.24 0.66
N ILE A 150 1.69 1.43 -0.05
CA ILE A 150 2.90 0.63 0.00
C ILE A 150 4.06 1.51 0.44
N LEU A 151 4.88 1.03 1.38
CA LEU A 151 6.11 1.69 1.83
C LEU A 151 7.27 0.72 1.72
N VAL A 152 8.18 0.98 0.78
CA VAL A 152 9.41 0.19 0.61
C VAL A 152 10.58 0.91 1.26
N GLU A 153 11.28 0.22 2.13
CA GLU A 153 12.53 0.67 2.75
C GLU A 153 13.59 -0.40 2.59
N THR A 154 14.87 -0.01 2.53
CA THR A 154 15.99 -0.93 2.42
C THR A 154 17.05 -0.66 3.47
N ALA A 155 17.72 -1.70 3.92
CA ALA A 155 18.90 -1.62 4.78
C ALA A 155 20.03 -2.50 4.22
N SER A 156 21.26 -2.19 4.61
CA SER A 156 22.42 -3.04 4.32
C SER A 156 22.54 -4.11 5.40
N TRP A 157 22.92 -5.33 4.97
CA TRP A 157 23.24 -6.47 5.81
C TRP A 157 24.54 -7.09 5.32
N GLY A 158 25.66 -6.57 5.79
CA GLY A 158 26.95 -6.84 5.16
C GLY A 158 26.96 -6.36 3.69
N GLU A 159 27.30 -7.24 2.78
CA GLU A 159 27.25 -6.97 1.34
C GLU A 159 25.86 -7.14 0.71
N GLN A 160 24.90 -7.69 1.45
CA GLN A 160 23.54 -7.92 0.98
C GLN A 160 22.64 -6.72 1.27
N ARG A 161 21.54 -6.65 0.54
CA ARG A 161 20.44 -5.73 0.83
C ARG A 161 19.27 -6.49 1.45
N TYR A 162 18.70 -5.90 2.48
CA TYR A 162 17.46 -6.33 3.08
C TYR A 162 16.38 -5.31 2.77
N VAL A 163 15.28 -5.77 2.17
CA VAL A 163 14.14 -4.93 1.85
C VAL A 163 13.02 -5.18 2.85
N VAL A 164 12.36 -4.09 3.25
CA VAL A 164 11.13 -4.11 4.05
C VAL A 164 10.03 -3.47 3.25
N ILE A 165 9.02 -4.27 2.93
CA ILE A 165 7.86 -3.90 2.12
C ILE A 165 6.64 -3.81 3.03
N GLY A 166 6.31 -2.60 3.46
CA GLY A 166 5.11 -2.32 4.24
C GLY A 166 3.88 -2.16 3.37
N VAL A 167 2.80 -2.78 3.79
CA VAL A 167 1.49 -2.70 3.14
C VAL A 167 0.45 -2.33 4.17
N GLY A 168 -0.33 -1.29 3.87
CA GLY A 168 -1.51 -0.91 4.62
C GLY A 168 -2.73 -0.93 3.70
N LEU A 169 -3.76 -1.72 4.07
CA LEU A 169 -5.04 -1.78 3.37
C LEU A 169 -6.17 -1.42 4.34
N ASN A 170 -7.13 -0.63 3.87
CA ASN A 170 -8.36 -0.40 4.61
C ASN A 170 -9.29 -1.59 4.44
N VAL A 171 -9.62 -2.26 5.52
CA VAL A 171 -10.63 -3.32 5.54
C VAL A 171 -12.02 -2.69 5.67
N MET A 172 -12.18 -1.74 6.58
CA MET A 172 -13.36 -0.89 6.72
C MET A 172 -13.02 0.54 6.28
N THR A 173 -13.99 1.27 5.76
CA THR A 173 -13.77 2.66 5.36
C THR A 173 -13.43 3.52 6.58
N PRO A 174 -12.26 4.17 6.61
CA PRO A 174 -11.90 5.03 7.72
C PRO A 174 -12.88 6.20 7.87
N ALA A 175 -13.20 6.54 9.12
CA ALA A 175 -14.06 7.68 9.42
C ALA A 175 -13.42 9.03 9.05
N GLN A 176 -12.09 9.06 8.90
CA GLN A 176 -11.33 10.26 8.54
C GLN A 176 -10.57 10.04 7.23
N SER A 177 -10.53 11.05 6.35
CA SER A 177 -9.67 11.04 5.17
C SER A 177 -8.19 11.04 5.60
N PHE A 178 -7.34 10.32 4.86
CA PHE A 178 -5.92 10.12 5.20
C PHE A 178 -5.05 11.38 5.16
N GLU A 179 -5.53 12.47 4.66
CA GLU A 179 -4.80 13.72 4.59
C GLU A 179 -5.59 14.79 5.33
N THR A 180 -5.09 15.19 6.47
CA THR A 180 -5.58 16.33 7.21
C THR A 180 -5.08 17.61 6.54
N PRO A 181 -5.65 18.61 6.71
CA PRO A 181 -6.64 19.55 6.30
C PRO A 181 -6.10 20.97 6.19
N ALA A 182 -6.91 21.80 5.84
CA ALA A 182 -7.23 23.21 6.05
C ALA A 182 -6.24 24.17 6.76
N GLN A 183 -5.17 23.73 7.38
CA GLN A 183 -4.21 24.66 8.02
C GLN A 183 -3.05 25.11 7.12
N SER A 184 -2.90 24.52 5.93
CA SER A 184 -1.78 24.82 5.03
C SER A 184 -2.17 25.24 3.62
N GLY A 185 -3.43 25.58 3.37
CA GLY A 185 -3.88 25.96 2.02
C GLY A 185 -3.82 24.84 0.98
N MET A 186 -3.61 23.58 1.40
CA MET A 186 -3.60 22.44 0.53
C MET A 186 -5.03 21.96 0.23
N PRO A 187 -5.30 21.49 -0.99
CA PRO A 187 -6.62 20.95 -1.34
C PRO A 187 -6.98 19.74 -0.47
N PRO A 188 -8.28 19.43 -0.30
CA PRO A 188 -8.77 18.33 0.54
C PRO A 188 -8.09 17.01 0.19
N GLY A 189 -7.87 16.17 1.19
CA GLY A 189 -7.22 14.87 1.05
C GLY A 189 -7.96 13.94 0.09
N VAL A 190 -7.27 12.91 -0.38
CA VAL A 190 -7.87 11.88 -1.24
C VAL A 190 -8.88 11.09 -0.42
N ALA A 191 -10.11 10.96 -0.93
CA ALA A 191 -11.14 10.15 -0.30
C ALA A 191 -10.66 8.70 -0.13
N ALA A 192 -11.02 8.09 0.99
CA ALA A 192 -10.68 6.71 1.29
C ALA A 192 -11.82 5.76 0.92
N THR A 193 -11.43 4.52 0.56
CA THR A 193 -12.33 3.38 0.40
C THR A 193 -11.79 2.18 1.18
N SER A 194 -12.46 1.04 1.13
CA SER A 194 -12.10 -0.16 1.87
C SER A 194 -12.38 -1.44 1.10
N LEU A 195 -11.81 -2.55 1.56
CA LEU A 195 -12.11 -3.88 1.00
C LEU A 195 -13.60 -4.24 1.15
N GLN A 196 -14.22 -3.88 2.29
CA GLN A 196 -15.65 -4.15 2.51
C GLN A 196 -16.58 -3.32 1.62
N ALA A 197 -16.11 -2.19 1.10
CA ALA A 197 -16.85 -1.44 0.08
C ALA A 197 -16.86 -2.15 -1.29
N LEU A 198 -15.87 -3.00 -1.54
CA LEU A 198 -15.78 -3.83 -2.74
C LEU A 198 -16.44 -5.20 -2.52
N TRP A 199 -16.13 -5.82 -1.38
CA TRP A 199 -16.58 -7.18 -1.03
C TRP A 199 -17.11 -7.19 0.41
N PRO A 200 -18.41 -7.10 0.60
CA PRO A 200 -19.01 -7.16 1.94
C PRO A 200 -18.62 -8.44 2.68
N GLY A 201 -18.24 -8.30 3.94
CA GLY A 201 -17.93 -9.42 4.83
C GLY A 201 -16.47 -9.90 4.80
N VAL A 202 -15.60 -9.36 3.95
CA VAL A 202 -14.16 -9.66 4.03
C VAL A 202 -13.51 -9.04 5.25
N ASP A 203 -12.46 -9.69 5.75
CA ASP A 203 -11.70 -9.26 6.91
C ASP A 203 -10.19 -9.19 6.62
N ALA A 204 -9.41 -8.73 7.59
CA ALA A 204 -7.96 -8.61 7.46
C ALA A 204 -7.26 -9.99 7.30
N PRO A 205 -7.62 -11.05 8.05
CA PRO A 205 -7.09 -12.39 7.82
C PRO A 205 -7.30 -12.93 6.41
N TRP A 206 -8.51 -12.77 5.87
CA TRP A 206 -8.81 -13.16 4.49
C TRP A 206 -7.92 -12.42 3.48
N ALA A 207 -7.82 -11.10 3.63
CA ALA A 207 -7.00 -10.30 2.73
C ALA A 207 -5.51 -10.68 2.80
N LEU A 208 -4.98 -10.93 4.02
CA LEU A 208 -3.61 -11.37 4.21
C LEU A 208 -3.36 -12.71 3.53
N GLN A 209 -4.25 -13.68 3.71
CA GLN A 209 -4.14 -14.99 3.08
C GLN A 209 -4.12 -14.91 1.55
N ALA A 210 -4.95 -14.03 0.99
CA ALA A 210 -5.02 -13.84 -0.45
C ALA A 210 -3.73 -13.27 -1.05
N VAL A 211 -3.04 -12.35 -0.32
CA VAL A 211 -1.93 -11.59 -0.89
C VAL A 211 -0.54 -12.12 -0.51
N ALA A 212 -0.37 -12.84 0.61
CA ALA A 212 0.94 -13.11 1.17
C ALA A 212 1.84 -13.97 0.26
N ALA A 213 1.38 -15.15 -0.13
CA ALA A 213 2.18 -16.05 -0.98
C ALA A 213 2.40 -15.48 -2.40
N PRO A 214 1.39 -14.90 -3.09
CA PRO A 214 1.61 -14.22 -4.37
C PRO A 214 2.59 -13.05 -4.27
N LEU A 215 2.60 -12.30 -3.16
CA LEU A 215 3.55 -11.21 -2.96
C LEU A 215 4.99 -11.72 -2.87
N VAL A 216 5.24 -12.79 -2.10
CA VAL A 216 6.57 -13.42 -2.03
C VAL A 216 7.01 -13.89 -3.42
N ALA A 217 6.15 -14.60 -4.14
CA ALA A 217 6.45 -15.08 -5.50
C ALA A 217 6.77 -13.90 -6.45
N ALA A 218 6.03 -12.79 -6.35
CA ALA A 218 6.28 -11.59 -7.13
C ALA A 218 7.63 -10.95 -6.79
N MET A 219 8.04 -10.94 -5.52
CA MET A 219 9.34 -10.39 -5.12
C MET A 219 10.51 -11.24 -5.63
N LEU A 220 10.40 -12.56 -5.58
CA LEU A 220 11.38 -13.47 -6.16
C LEU A 220 11.46 -13.35 -7.70
N ALA A 221 10.33 -13.09 -8.36
CA ALA A 221 10.32 -12.80 -9.80
C ALA A 221 10.97 -11.43 -10.10
N PHE A 222 10.66 -10.40 -9.29
CA PHE A 222 11.28 -9.08 -9.42
C PHE A 222 12.80 -9.12 -9.24
N GLU A 223 13.30 -9.91 -8.30
CA GLU A 223 14.75 -10.09 -8.11
C GLU A 223 15.44 -10.58 -9.37
N ARG A 224 14.84 -11.54 -10.07
CA ARG A 224 15.40 -12.15 -11.29
C ARG A 224 15.24 -11.29 -12.55
N GLU A 225 14.11 -10.64 -12.69
CA GLU A 225 13.63 -10.09 -13.97
C GLU A 225 13.36 -8.57 -13.91
N GLY A 226 13.48 -7.94 -12.72
CA GLY A 226 13.17 -6.54 -12.53
C GLY A 226 11.70 -6.21 -12.74
N PHE A 227 11.41 -4.98 -13.18
CA PHE A 227 10.03 -4.51 -13.36
C PHE A 227 9.36 -5.00 -14.65
N ALA A 228 10.11 -5.50 -15.62
CA ALA A 228 9.59 -5.84 -16.95
C ALA A 228 8.32 -6.73 -16.96
N PRO A 229 8.24 -7.83 -16.16
CA PRO A 229 7.04 -8.69 -16.12
C PRO A 229 5.79 -8.00 -15.55
N PHE A 230 5.96 -6.89 -14.84
CA PHE A 230 4.90 -6.15 -14.17
C PHE A 230 4.39 -4.96 -14.98
N GLN A 231 5.16 -4.47 -15.95
CA GLN A 231 4.87 -3.22 -16.66
C GLN A 231 3.51 -3.23 -17.36
N ALA A 232 3.21 -4.25 -18.15
CA ALA A 232 1.94 -4.36 -18.86
C ALA A 232 0.75 -4.53 -17.89
N ARG A 233 0.95 -5.29 -16.80
CA ARG A 233 -0.06 -5.49 -15.76
C ARG A 233 -0.35 -4.20 -15.00
N PHE A 234 0.69 -3.38 -14.73
CA PHE A 234 0.53 -2.04 -14.17
C PHE A 234 -0.24 -1.14 -15.13
N ALA A 235 0.15 -1.08 -16.40
CA ALA A 235 -0.50 -0.25 -17.43
C ALA A 235 -2.01 -0.54 -17.55
N ALA A 236 -2.41 -1.81 -17.44
CA ALA A 236 -3.82 -2.20 -17.46
C ALA A 236 -4.63 -1.69 -16.25
N ARG A 237 -3.94 -1.25 -15.17
CA ARG A 237 -4.54 -0.80 -13.91
C ARG A 237 -4.19 0.65 -13.56
N ASP A 238 -3.46 1.37 -14.42
CA ASP A 238 -2.95 2.72 -14.13
C ASP A 238 -4.09 3.73 -13.96
N ALA A 239 -4.27 4.20 -12.72
CA ALA A 239 -5.26 5.20 -12.37
C ALA A 239 -4.99 6.59 -12.96
N LEU A 240 -3.78 6.84 -13.43
CA LEU A 240 -3.34 8.14 -13.95
C LEU A 240 -3.27 8.19 -15.48
N ALA A 241 -3.35 7.08 -16.18
CA ALA A 241 -3.20 7.02 -17.63
C ALA A 241 -4.09 8.03 -18.36
N GLY A 242 -3.48 8.91 -19.16
CA GLY A 242 -4.15 9.95 -19.92
C GLY A 242 -4.68 11.13 -19.10
N ARG A 243 -4.47 11.17 -17.79
CA ARG A 243 -4.99 12.24 -16.92
C ARG A 243 -4.01 13.39 -16.79
N ALA A 244 -4.55 14.61 -16.72
CA ALA A 244 -3.78 15.76 -16.28
C ALA A 244 -3.45 15.63 -14.79
N VAL A 245 -2.19 15.83 -14.44
CA VAL A 245 -1.68 15.67 -13.08
C VAL A 245 -0.77 16.84 -12.70
N ARG A 246 -0.64 17.05 -11.38
CA ARG A 246 0.35 17.94 -10.79
C ARG A 246 1.24 17.16 -9.83
N LEU A 247 2.54 17.34 -9.95
CA LEU A 247 3.54 16.82 -9.02
C LEU A 247 3.67 17.71 -7.79
N SER A 248 4.27 17.19 -6.72
CA SER A 248 4.52 17.96 -5.49
C SER A 248 5.52 19.11 -5.65
N ASP A 249 6.36 19.08 -6.69
CA ASP A 249 7.27 20.17 -7.07
C ASP A 249 6.59 21.27 -7.92
N GLY A 250 5.29 21.14 -8.17
CA GLY A 250 4.50 22.08 -8.97
C GLY A 250 4.48 21.77 -10.47
N THR A 251 5.24 20.79 -10.96
CA THR A 251 5.22 20.41 -12.37
C THR A 251 3.85 19.86 -12.78
N GLU A 252 3.31 20.35 -13.88
CA GLU A 252 2.04 19.88 -14.46
C GLU A 252 2.26 19.20 -15.82
N GLY A 253 1.37 18.25 -16.14
CA GLY A 253 1.40 17.56 -17.43
C GLY A 253 0.36 16.44 -17.50
N SER A 254 0.36 15.73 -18.61
CA SER A 254 -0.47 14.53 -18.80
C SER A 254 0.33 13.28 -18.51
N ALA A 255 -0.19 12.40 -17.66
CA ALA A 255 0.44 11.12 -17.35
C ALA A 255 0.30 10.14 -18.53
N CYS A 256 1.42 9.65 -19.03
CA CYS A 256 1.52 8.77 -20.21
C CYS A 256 1.98 7.35 -19.83
N GLY A 257 1.56 6.87 -18.64
CA GLY A 257 1.95 5.57 -18.12
C GLY A 257 3.33 5.56 -17.50
N VAL A 258 3.96 4.38 -17.41
CA VAL A 258 5.29 4.20 -16.81
C VAL A 258 6.28 3.62 -17.82
N GLY A 259 7.53 4.03 -17.69
CA GLY A 259 8.65 3.49 -18.45
C GLY A 259 9.07 2.08 -17.99
N PRO A 260 10.05 1.45 -18.66
CA PRO A 260 10.50 0.08 -18.36
C PRO A 260 11.10 -0.08 -16.96
N HIS A 261 11.53 1.01 -16.34
CA HIS A 261 12.05 1.05 -14.97
C HIS A 261 11.05 1.61 -13.96
N GLY A 262 9.73 1.72 -14.32
CA GLY A 262 8.70 2.19 -13.42
C GLY A 262 8.68 3.72 -13.17
N ALA A 263 9.48 4.51 -13.87
CA ALA A 263 9.38 5.97 -13.85
C ALA A 263 8.06 6.43 -14.49
N LEU A 264 7.38 7.43 -13.89
CA LEU A 264 6.18 8.01 -14.50
C LEU A 264 6.59 8.85 -15.71
N ARG A 265 5.99 8.57 -16.85
CA ARG A 265 6.14 9.34 -18.08
C ARG A 265 5.13 10.48 -18.08
N LEU A 266 5.63 11.71 -18.07
CA LEU A 266 4.81 12.92 -18.00
C LEU A 266 5.04 13.80 -19.24
N GLN A 267 3.99 14.01 -20.03
CA GLN A 267 3.99 14.98 -21.11
C GLN A 267 3.75 16.37 -20.53
N THR A 268 4.77 17.19 -20.50
CA THR A 268 4.71 18.59 -20.07
C THR A 268 4.71 19.54 -21.26
N ALA A 269 4.53 20.83 -21.03
CA ALA A 269 4.66 21.86 -22.07
C ALA A 269 6.06 21.89 -22.69
N ALA A 270 7.10 21.49 -21.94
CA ALA A 270 8.49 21.41 -22.41
C ALA A 270 8.86 20.05 -23.06
N GLY A 271 7.90 19.11 -23.19
CA GLY A 271 8.11 17.78 -23.74
C GLY A 271 7.95 16.65 -22.74
N MET A 272 8.31 15.44 -23.17
CA MET A 272 8.21 14.22 -22.34
C MET A 272 9.29 14.21 -21.27
N ARG A 273 8.91 13.89 -20.02
CA ARG A 273 9.81 13.73 -18.87
C ARG A 273 9.54 12.40 -18.17
N ASP A 274 10.61 11.72 -17.76
CA ASP A 274 10.55 10.56 -16.87
C ASP A 274 10.78 11.02 -15.43
N ILE A 275 9.80 10.74 -14.57
CA ILE A 275 9.76 11.18 -13.17
C ILE A 275 10.04 9.97 -12.27
N SER A 276 11.10 10.06 -11.45
CA SER A 276 11.38 9.04 -10.45
C SER A 276 10.48 9.17 -9.22
N SER A 277 10.25 8.06 -8.52
CA SER A 277 9.33 8.04 -7.37
C SER A 277 9.93 8.57 -6.08
N GLN A 278 11.22 8.88 -6.03
CA GLN A 278 11.93 9.12 -4.76
C GLN A 278 11.48 10.40 -4.06
N GLU A 279 11.23 11.47 -4.81
CA GLU A 279 11.05 12.83 -4.25
C GLU A 279 9.69 13.44 -4.50
N VAL A 280 8.82 12.79 -5.28
CA VAL A 280 7.56 13.41 -5.70
C VAL A 280 6.33 12.58 -5.35
N SER A 281 5.22 13.28 -5.09
CA SER A 281 3.87 12.74 -5.10
C SER A 281 3.08 13.32 -6.26
N VAL A 282 2.08 12.58 -6.74
CA VAL A 282 1.27 12.94 -7.91
C VAL A 282 -0.18 13.10 -7.52
N ARG A 283 -0.83 14.14 -8.00
CA ARG A 283 -2.26 14.38 -7.83
C ARG A 283 -2.93 14.56 -9.19
N PRO A 284 -4.05 13.88 -9.46
CA PRO A 284 -4.88 14.18 -10.61
C PRO A 284 -5.40 15.62 -10.47
N LEU A 285 -5.35 16.38 -11.56
CA LEU A 285 -6.08 17.65 -11.63
C LEU A 285 -7.55 17.28 -11.86
N THR A 286 -8.43 17.74 -10.98
CA THR A 286 -9.87 17.67 -11.21
C THR A 286 -10.18 18.58 -12.40
N ALA A 287 -10.85 18.04 -13.43
CA ALA A 287 -11.43 18.89 -14.48
C ALA A 287 -12.34 19.91 -13.78
N ALA A 288 -12.12 21.21 -14.02
CA ALA A 288 -13.02 22.24 -13.56
C ALA A 288 -14.44 21.84 -14.00
N GLN A 289 -15.37 21.72 -13.06
CA GLN A 289 -16.77 21.49 -13.41
C GLN A 289 -17.18 22.65 -14.34
N PRO A 290 -17.80 22.40 -15.51
CA PRO A 290 -18.33 23.47 -16.31
C PRO A 290 -19.33 24.22 -15.41
N SER A 291 -19.09 25.51 -15.21
CA SER A 291 -20.03 26.41 -14.55
C SER A 291 -21.30 26.42 -15.40
N PHE A 292 -22.35 25.78 -14.95
CA PHE A 292 -23.68 25.97 -15.52
C PHE A 292 -24.05 27.42 -15.23
N ALA A 293 -23.87 28.27 -16.25
CA ALA A 293 -24.42 29.60 -16.23
C ALA A 293 -25.94 29.49 -16.09
N THR A 294 -26.45 29.96 -14.96
CA THR A 294 -27.88 30.08 -14.71
C THR A 294 -28.45 30.99 -15.80
N VAL A 295 -29.14 30.41 -16.76
CA VAL A 295 -29.93 31.21 -17.72
C VAL A 295 -31.05 31.88 -16.94
N GLY A 296 -30.89 33.15 -16.72
CA GLY A 296 -31.93 33.99 -16.10
C GLY A 296 -33.18 33.96 -16.99
N THR A 297 -34.25 33.36 -16.49
CA THR A 297 -35.59 33.52 -17.04
C THR A 297 -36.05 34.93 -16.77
N ASN A 298 -35.92 35.78 -17.78
CA ASN A 298 -36.59 37.05 -17.84
C ASN A 298 -38.09 36.80 -18.09
N ARG A 299 -38.94 37.05 -17.08
CA ARG A 299 -40.43 37.18 -17.28
C ARG A 299 -40.72 38.58 -17.71
N LEU A 300 -41.33 38.68 -18.89
CA LEU A 300 -42.21 39.78 -19.27
C LEU A 300 -43.60 39.50 -18.70
#